data_9d6007e965e1a0c4e40c200acb476295
#
_entry.id   9d6007e965e1a0c4e40c200acb476295
#
_cell.length_a   1.000
_cell.length_b   1.000
_cell.length_c   1.000
_cell.angle_alpha   90.00
_cell.angle_beta   90.00
_cell.angle_gamma   90.00
#
_symmetry.space_group_name_H-M   'P 1'
#
loop_
_entity.id
_entity.type
_entity.pdbx_description
1 polymer ?
#
loop_
_entity_poly.entity_id
_entity_poly.type
_entity_poly.pdbx_seq_one_letter_code
_entity_poly.pdbx_strand_id
1 'polypeptide(L)'
;MMPVDDWLRRLLWLYLHGEGCYPERMGLSVSDWENLQARFTPPAPEMPADCRLRQKLMSELNATRGAERAELAQWLACHMSADAAPMQHIIASVSLAFNHLWQDLGLSSRAELRELMSDCFAPLVEMNSNNMRWKKFFYRQRCLHSEGEVVCRSPSCDACCERPLCFEPS
;
A
#
# COMPACT_ATOMS: atom_id res chain seq x y z
N MET A 1 10.78 12.95 -10.85
CA MET A 1 11.11 11.87 -9.89
C MET A 1 11.29 12.46 -8.50
N MET A 2 10.56 11.94 -7.51
CA MET A 2 10.71 12.37 -6.13
C MET A 2 11.69 11.47 -5.40
N PRO A 3 12.55 12.04 -4.53
CA PRO A 3 13.34 11.20 -3.63
C PRO A 3 12.44 10.33 -2.75
N VAL A 4 12.94 9.16 -2.37
CA VAL A 4 12.19 8.22 -1.52
C VAL A 4 11.77 8.88 -0.20
N ASP A 5 12.64 9.69 0.40
CA ASP A 5 12.34 10.40 1.65
C ASP A 5 11.14 11.34 1.49
N ASP A 6 10.97 11.96 0.33
CA ASP A 6 9.83 12.84 0.09
C ASP A 6 8.53 12.06 0.01
N TRP A 7 8.57 10.83 -0.55
CA TRP A 7 7.40 9.96 -0.55
C TRP A 7 7.03 9.50 0.87
N LEU A 8 8.01 9.13 1.67
CA LEU A 8 7.76 8.75 3.08
C LEU A 8 7.18 9.93 3.86
N ARG A 9 7.74 11.13 3.65
CA ARG A 9 7.25 12.36 4.29
C ARG A 9 5.82 12.66 3.87
N ARG A 10 5.49 12.51 2.58
CA ARG A 10 4.15 12.74 2.07
C ARG A 10 3.12 11.79 2.69
N LEU A 11 3.44 10.49 2.75
CA LEU A 11 2.53 9.51 3.35
C LEU A 11 2.35 9.76 4.84
N LEU A 12 3.43 10.11 5.55
CA LEU A 12 3.35 10.47 6.96
C LEU A 12 2.45 11.68 7.18
N TRP A 13 2.59 12.71 6.35
CA TRP A 13 1.73 13.89 6.41
C TRP A 13 0.26 13.52 6.20
N LEU A 14 -0.03 12.72 5.18
CA LEU A 14 -1.41 12.28 4.90
C LEU A 14 -1.99 11.50 6.08
N TYR A 15 -1.22 10.59 6.65
CA TYR A 15 -1.64 9.82 7.82
C TYR A 15 -1.98 10.74 8.99
N LEU A 16 -1.11 11.68 9.30
CA LEU A 16 -1.28 12.58 10.45
C LEU A 16 -2.47 13.51 10.29
N HIS A 17 -2.85 13.83 9.06
CA HIS A 17 -4.00 14.68 8.76
C HIS A 17 -5.30 13.90 8.57
N GLY A 18 -5.29 12.59 8.84
CA GLY A 18 -6.48 11.75 8.77
C GLY A 18 -6.91 11.38 7.37
N GLU A 19 -6.04 11.55 6.39
CA GLU A 19 -6.31 11.17 5.01
C GLU A 19 -6.06 9.66 4.81
N GLY A 20 -6.77 9.07 3.84
CA GLY A 20 -6.60 7.66 3.52
C GLY A 20 -7.17 6.71 4.55
N CYS A 21 -6.76 5.44 4.44
CA CYS A 21 -7.23 4.36 5.30
C CYS A 21 -6.04 3.64 5.95
N TYR A 22 -5.24 4.38 6.67
CA TYR A 22 -4.09 3.84 7.39
C TYR A 22 -4.51 3.22 8.72
N PRO A 23 -3.88 2.10 9.14
CA PRO A 23 -3.97 1.66 10.53
C PRO A 23 -3.14 2.58 11.44
N GLU A 24 -3.27 2.41 12.75
CA GLU A 24 -2.50 3.18 13.70
C GLU A 24 -1.00 3.00 13.43
N ARG A 25 -0.22 4.07 13.56
CA ARG A 25 1.21 4.11 13.26
C ARG A 25 1.54 3.65 11.84
N MET A 26 0.61 3.83 10.90
CA MET A 26 0.76 3.42 9.50
C MET A 26 1.05 1.92 9.33
N GLY A 27 0.70 1.10 10.33
CA GLY A 27 0.97 -0.34 10.32
C GLY A 27 2.42 -0.70 10.64
N LEU A 28 3.20 0.24 11.12
CA LEU A 28 4.62 0.02 11.43
C LEU A 28 4.79 -0.54 12.85
N SER A 29 5.91 -1.22 13.07
CA SER A 29 6.34 -1.56 14.43
C SER A 29 6.61 -0.28 15.21
N VAL A 30 6.62 -0.37 16.54
CA VAL A 30 6.94 0.79 17.39
C VAL A 30 8.31 1.37 17.01
N SER A 31 9.29 0.51 16.79
CA SER A 31 10.65 0.92 16.41
C SER A 31 10.67 1.66 15.07
N ASP A 32 10.03 1.12 14.04
CA ASP A 32 9.97 1.76 12.72
C ASP A 32 9.21 3.07 12.78
N TRP A 33 8.13 3.12 13.55
CA TRP A 33 7.35 4.34 13.74
C TRP A 33 8.17 5.44 14.40
N GLU A 34 8.89 5.12 15.47
CA GLU A 34 9.75 6.08 16.17
C GLU A 34 10.87 6.59 15.25
N ASN A 35 11.48 5.69 14.48
CA ASN A 35 12.52 6.07 13.53
C ASN A 35 11.98 7.00 12.44
N LEU A 36 10.80 6.73 11.93
CA LEU A 36 10.18 7.57 10.90
C LEU A 36 9.88 8.97 11.43
N GLN A 37 9.34 9.06 12.65
CA GLN A 37 9.07 10.35 13.29
C GLN A 37 10.36 11.12 13.56
N ALA A 38 11.41 10.45 13.99
CA ALA A 38 12.70 11.07 14.26
C ALA A 38 13.33 11.63 12.98
N ARG A 39 13.15 10.94 11.85
CA ARG A 39 13.72 11.38 10.56
C ARG A 39 13.07 12.64 10.03
N PHE A 40 11.77 12.82 10.21
CA PHE A 40 11.02 13.87 9.52
C PHE A 40 10.44 14.95 10.42
N THR A 41 10.51 14.78 11.74
CA THR A 41 9.97 15.75 12.70
C THR A 41 8.58 16.28 12.25
N PRO A 42 7.58 15.39 12.14
CA PRO A 42 6.31 15.77 11.53
C PRO A 42 5.50 16.71 12.42
N PRO A 43 4.55 17.48 11.85
CA PRO A 43 3.59 18.21 12.64
C PRO A 43 2.72 17.25 13.45
N ALA A 44 2.15 17.73 14.55
CA ALA A 44 1.25 16.94 15.38
C ALA A 44 -0.15 17.57 15.36
N PRO A 45 -0.88 17.46 14.25
CA PRO A 45 -2.22 18.04 14.19
C PRO A 45 -3.20 17.27 15.05
N GLU A 46 -4.26 17.94 15.48
CA GLU A 46 -5.34 17.28 16.18
C GLU A 46 -6.19 16.50 15.16
N MET A 47 -6.31 15.19 15.35
CA MET A 47 -7.04 14.33 14.44
C MET A 47 -8.50 14.19 14.89
N PRO A 48 -9.48 14.36 13.99
CA PRO A 48 -10.89 14.13 14.31
C PRO A 48 -11.17 12.71 14.82
N ALA A 49 -12.20 12.58 15.67
CA ALA A 49 -12.54 11.30 16.29
C ALA A 49 -12.91 10.21 15.28
N ASP A 50 -13.59 10.57 14.17
CA ASP A 50 -13.96 9.62 13.13
C ASP A 50 -12.73 9.10 12.38
N CYS A 51 -11.70 9.92 12.19
CA CYS A 51 -10.43 9.49 11.60
C CYS A 51 -9.70 8.51 12.53
N ARG A 52 -9.68 8.79 13.83
CA ARG A 52 -9.09 7.88 14.83
C ARG A 52 -9.82 6.54 14.87
N LEU A 53 -11.16 6.56 14.78
CA LEU A 53 -11.95 5.33 14.74
C LEU A 53 -11.61 4.50 13.49
N ARG A 54 -11.51 5.15 12.34
CA ARG A 54 -11.13 4.48 11.09
C ARG A 54 -9.75 3.82 11.20
N GLN A 55 -8.77 4.51 11.78
CA GLN A 55 -7.45 3.95 12.01
C GLN A 55 -7.49 2.73 12.93
N LYS A 56 -8.31 2.80 13.97
CA LYS A 56 -8.47 1.69 14.91
C LYS A 56 -9.08 0.46 14.24
N LEU A 57 -10.10 0.67 13.40
CA LEU A 57 -10.72 -0.41 12.63
C LEU A 57 -9.73 -1.02 11.64
N MET A 58 -8.90 -0.19 11.00
CA MET A 58 -7.86 -0.69 10.10
C MET A 58 -6.78 -1.47 10.87
N SER A 59 -6.46 -1.08 12.10
CA SER A 59 -5.52 -1.83 12.94
C SER A 59 -6.08 -3.20 13.30
N GLU A 60 -7.36 -3.30 13.59
CA GLU A 60 -8.03 -4.57 13.85
C GLU A 60 -8.01 -5.48 12.61
N LEU A 61 -8.29 -4.91 11.44
CA LEU A 61 -8.23 -5.65 10.19
C LEU A 61 -6.82 -6.16 9.91
N ASN A 62 -5.81 -5.33 10.14
CA ASN A 62 -4.40 -5.71 9.98
C ASN A 62 -4.01 -6.85 10.93
N ALA A 63 -4.50 -6.82 12.16
CA ALA A 63 -4.25 -7.89 13.13
C ALA A 63 -4.90 -9.20 12.69
N THR A 64 -6.13 -9.13 12.17
CA THR A 64 -6.88 -10.31 11.70
C THR A 64 -6.21 -10.95 10.48
N ARG A 65 -5.67 -10.14 9.58
CA ARG A 65 -5.03 -10.59 8.34
C ARG A 65 -3.50 -10.44 8.38
N GLY A 66 -2.92 -10.61 9.57
CA GLY A 66 -1.49 -10.37 9.79
C GLY A 66 -0.56 -11.23 8.93
N ALA A 67 -0.90 -12.50 8.71
CA ALA A 67 -0.09 -13.38 7.87
C ALA A 67 -0.07 -12.91 6.41
N GLU A 68 -1.23 -12.53 5.88
CA GLU A 68 -1.35 -12.01 4.51
C GLU A 68 -0.57 -10.71 4.36
N ARG A 69 -0.68 -9.81 5.33
CA ARG A 69 0.05 -8.55 5.33
C ARG A 69 1.56 -8.78 5.37
N ALA A 70 2.01 -9.70 6.22
CA ALA A 70 3.43 -10.01 6.36
C ALA A 70 4.01 -10.59 5.07
N GLU A 71 3.30 -11.49 4.41
CA GLU A 71 3.70 -12.05 3.12
C GLU A 71 3.82 -10.97 2.06
N LEU A 72 2.83 -10.07 1.98
CA LEU A 72 2.86 -8.98 1.01
C LEU A 72 4.03 -8.04 1.28
N ALA A 73 4.27 -7.67 2.53
CA ALA A 73 5.37 -6.79 2.90
C ALA A 73 6.73 -7.42 2.53
N GLN A 74 6.88 -8.71 2.79
CA GLN A 74 8.11 -9.44 2.46
C GLN A 74 8.35 -9.48 0.94
N TRP A 75 7.30 -9.75 0.17
CA TRP A 75 7.38 -9.75 -1.28
C TRP A 75 7.71 -8.36 -1.83
N LEU A 76 7.06 -7.32 -1.31
CA LEU A 76 7.33 -5.94 -1.71
C LEU A 76 8.79 -5.57 -1.42
N ALA A 77 9.31 -5.97 -0.27
CA ALA A 77 10.70 -5.68 0.10
C ALA A 77 11.71 -6.25 -0.89
N CYS A 78 11.39 -7.38 -1.52
CA CYS A 78 12.27 -8.00 -2.53
C CYS A 78 12.39 -7.15 -3.81
N HIS A 79 11.46 -6.24 -4.03
CA HIS A 79 11.39 -5.41 -5.25
C HIS A 79 11.49 -3.92 -4.92
N MET A 80 11.97 -3.57 -3.75
CA MET A 80 11.99 -2.22 -3.22
C MET A 80 13.41 -1.66 -3.21
N SER A 81 13.54 -0.35 -3.44
CA SER A 81 14.79 0.36 -3.23
C SER A 81 15.23 0.23 -1.76
N ALA A 82 16.52 0.01 -1.51
CA ALA A 82 17.03 -0.23 -0.17
C ALA A 82 16.72 0.91 0.82
N ASP A 83 16.72 2.14 0.34
CA ASP A 83 16.45 3.33 1.14
C ASP A 83 14.96 3.63 1.34
N ALA A 84 14.07 2.84 0.73
CA ALA A 84 12.63 3.06 0.83
C ALA A 84 12.00 2.46 2.10
N ALA A 85 12.69 1.63 2.85
CA ALA A 85 12.15 1.06 4.07
C ALA A 85 11.72 2.17 5.03
N PRO A 86 10.59 2.08 5.71
CA PRO A 86 9.67 0.94 5.84
C PRO A 86 8.45 0.99 4.88
N MET A 87 8.61 1.50 3.67
CA MET A 87 7.52 1.65 2.71
C MET A 87 6.76 0.34 2.45
N GLN A 88 7.47 -0.81 2.44
CA GLN A 88 6.85 -2.11 2.24
C GLN A 88 5.77 -2.41 3.27
N HIS A 89 5.99 -2.04 4.51
CA HIS A 89 5.02 -2.27 5.59
C HIS A 89 3.82 -1.34 5.46
N ILE A 90 4.06 -0.10 5.06
CA ILE A 90 3.00 0.89 4.86
C ILE A 90 2.07 0.45 3.72
N ILE A 91 2.63 0.12 2.56
CA ILE A 91 1.86 -0.33 1.40
C ILE A 91 1.09 -1.61 1.70
N ALA A 92 1.74 -2.59 2.34
CA ALA A 92 1.09 -3.86 2.68
C ALA A 92 -0.09 -3.63 3.62
N SER A 93 0.08 -2.80 4.64
CA SER A 93 -0.96 -2.52 5.64
C SER A 93 -2.17 -1.84 5.03
N VAL A 94 -1.95 -0.86 4.17
CA VAL A 94 -3.02 -0.09 3.52
C VAL A 94 -3.71 -0.93 2.43
N SER A 95 -2.99 -1.87 1.81
CA SER A 95 -3.55 -2.73 0.75
C SER A 95 -4.71 -3.61 1.24
N LEU A 96 -4.86 -3.80 2.54
CA LEU A 96 -5.98 -4.56 3.12
C LEU A 96 -7.30 -3.78 3.14
N ALA A 97 -7.27 -2.47 2.90
CA ALA A 97 -8.48 -1.63 2.86
C ALA A 97 -9.32 -1.92 1.60
N PHE A 98 -10.45 -1.24 1.46
CA PHE A 98 -11.50 -1.66 0.54
C PHE A 98 -11.63 -0.82 -0.74
N ASN A 99 -10.80 0.21 -0.90
CA ASN A 99 -10.81 1.07 -2.08
C ASN A 99 -9.61 0.79 -2.96
N HIS A 100 -9.38 1.63 -3.96
CA HIS A 100 -8.14 1.55 -4.75
C HIS A 100 -6.96 1.95 -3.88
N LEU A 101 -5.79 1.40 -4.16
CA LEU A 101 -4.62 1.65 -3.32
C LEU A 101 -4.29 3.14 -3.21
N TRP A 102 -4.37 3.89 -4.31
CA TRP A 102 -4.08 5.32 -4.26
C TRP A 102 -5.06 6.07 -3.35
N GLN A 103 -6.34 5.65 -3.34
CA GLN A 103 -7.36 6.23 -2.46
C GLN A 103 -7.09 5.91 -0.99
N ASP A 104 -6.74 4.67 -0.71
CA ASP A 104 -6.46 4.22 0.65
C ASP A 104 -5.17 4.85 1.21
N LEU A 105 -4.22 5.20 0.35
CA LEU A 105 -3.03 5.95 0.74
C LEU A 105 -3.29 7.44 0.91
N GLY A 106 -4.43 7.94 0.42
CA GLY A 106 -4.76 9.36 0.46
C GLY A 106 -4.12 10.18 -0.65
N LEU A 107 -3.60 9.53 -1.68
CA LEU A 107 -3.00 10.22 -2.83
C LEU A 107 -4.08 10.84 -3.70
N SER A 108 -3.71 11.79 -4.54
CA SER A 108 -4.64 12.57 -5.34
C SER A 108 -5.10 11.86 -6.61
N SER A 109 -4.33 10.87 -7.10
CA SER A 109 -4.65 10.16 -8.33
C SER A 109 -3.90 8.85 -8.43
N ARG A 110 -4.35 7.99 -9.34
CA ARG A 110 -3.63 6.77 -9.67
C ARG A 110 -2.26 7.08 -10.29
N ALA A 111 -2.16 8.16 -11.03
CA ALA A 111 -0.89 8.59 -11.62
C ALA A 111 0.14 8.93 -10.54
N GLU A 112 -0.28 9.56 -9.45
CA GLU A 112 0.60 9.84 -8.32
C GLU A 112 1.10 8.55 -7.68
N LEU A 113 0.24 7.55 -7.52
CA LEU A 113 0.65 6.24 -7.01
C LEU A 113 1.68 5.59 -7.93
N ARG A 114 1.48 5.68 -9.26
CA ARG A 114 2.44 5.12 -10.20
C ARG A 114 3.81 5.79 -10.05
N GLU A 115 3.85 7.07 -9.81
CA GLU A 115 5.11 7.79 -9.57
C GLU A 115 5.79 7.27 -8.30
N LEU A 116 5.05 7.09 -7.23
CA LEU A 116 5.56 6.50 -5.98
C LEU A 116 6.13 5.10 -6.25
N MET A 117 5.39 4.26 -6.96
CA MET A 117 5.83 2.91 -7.29
C MET A 117 7.08 2.93 -8.17
N SER A 118 7.16 3.86 -9.11
CA SER A 118 8.35 4.00 -9.97
C SER A 118 9.59 4.39 -9.17
N ASP A 119 9.43 5.23 -8.16
CA ASP A 119 10.55 5.72 -7.35
C ASP A 119 10.98 4.72 -6.27
N CYS A 120 10.03 3.98 -5.69
CA CYS A 120 10.30 3.09 -4.55
C CYS A 120 10.33 1.61 -4.95
N PHE A 121 9.60 1.21 -5.98
CA PHE A 121 9.43 -0.19 -6.39
C PHE A 121 9.54 -0.32 -7.91
N ALA A 122 10.58 0.23 -8.50
CA ALA A 122 10.76 0.28 -9.95
C ALA A 122 10.56 -1.08 -10.66
N PRO A 123 11.09 -2.21 -10.13
CA PRO A 123 10.86 -3.52 -10.77
C PRO A 123 9.39 -3.88 -10.89
N LEU A 124 8.54 -3.45 -9.95
CA LEU A 124 7.11 -3.77 -9.99
C LEU A 124 6.39 -3.02 -11.11
N VAL A 125 6.83 -1.80 -11.42
CA VAL A 125 6.27 -1.04 -12.54
C VAL A 125 6.57 -1.75 -13.86
N GLU A 126 7.79 -2.28 -14.01
CA GLU A 126 8.17 -3.04 -15.18
C GLU A 126 7.38 -4.34 -15.29
N MET A 127 7.20 -5.05 -14.18
CA MET A 127 6.41 -6.29 -14.13
C MET A 127 4.94 -6.05 -14.45
N ASN A 128 4.40 -4.88 -14.07
CA ASN A 128 3.02 -4.50 -14.34
C ASN A 128 2.88 -3.82 -15.71
N SER A 129 3.33 -4.50 -16.75
CA SER A 129 3.36 -3.98 -18.12
C SER A 129 1.95 -3.70 -18.68
N ASN A 130 0.94 -4.39 -18.17
CA ASN A 130 -0.46 -4.19 -18.56
C ASN A 130 -1.16 -3.08 -17.75
N ASN A 131 -0.42 -2.42 -16.89
CA ASN A 131 -0.94 -1.35 -16.03
C ASN A 131 -2.20 -1.77 -15.25
N MET A 132 -2.14 -2.96 -14.65
CA MET A 132 -3.22 -3.47 -13.81
C MET A 132 -3.35 -2.62 -12.55
N ARG A 133 -4.53 -2.60 -11.97
CA ARG A 133 -4.74 -2.00 -10.65
C ARG A 133 -3.81 -2.66 -9.64
N TRP A 134 -3.17 -1.87 -8.80
CA TRP A 134 -2.05 -2.34 -7.97
C TRP A 134 -2.43 -3.47 -7.02
N LYS A 135 -3.58 -3.39 -6.35
CA LYS A 135 -4.00 -4.48 -5.45
C LYS A 135 -4.22 -5.79 -6.20
N LYS A 136 -4.84 -5.73 -7.38
CA LYS A 136 -5.04 -6.90 -8.24
C LYS A 136 -3.70 -7.44 -8.72
N PHE A 137 -2.79 -6.55 -9.11
CA PHE A 137 -1.44 -6.92 -9.52
C PHE A 137 -0.69 -7.63 -8.40
N PHE A 138 -0.74 -7.10 -7.17
CA PHE A 138 -0.09 -7.73 -6.01
C PHE A 138 -0.65 -9.13 -5.77
N TYR A 139 -1.96 -9.26 -5.77
CA TYR A 139 -2.60 -10.56 -5.58
C TYR A 139 -2.18 -11.56 -6.64
N ARG A 140 -2.20 -11.15 -7.90
CA ARG A 140 -1.84 -12.00 -9.03
C ARG A 140 -0.38 -12.46 -8.94
N GLN A 141 0.54 -11.55 -8.66
CA GLN A 141 1.97 -11.88 -8.58
C GLN A 141 2.27 -12.80 -7.41
N ARG A 142 1.60 -12.63 -6.29
CA ARG A 142 1.78 -13.50 -5.13
C ARG A 142 1.25 -14.91 -5.41
N CYS A 143 0.15 -15.04 -6.12
CA CYS A 143 -0.36 -16.34 -6.53
C CYS A 143 0.63 -17.06 -7.47
N LEU A 144 1.20 -16.34 -8.42
CA LEU A 144 2.22 -16.88 -9.31
C LEU A 144 3.47 -17.32 -8.54
N HIS A 145 3.88 -16.54 -7.54
CA HIS A 145 5.06 -16.83 -6.75
C HIS A 145 4.88 -18.06 -5.85
N SER A 146 3.73 -18.18 -5.18
CA SER A 146 3.50 -19.20 -4.16
C SER A 146 2.89 -20.50 -4.72
N GLU A 147 2.06 -20.41 -5.75
CA GLU A 147 1.31 -21.56 -6.28
C GLU A 147 1.69 -21.96 -7.71
N GLY A 148 2.52 -21.14 -8.36
CA GLY A 148 2.94 -21.37 -9.73
C GLY A 148 1.89 -21.06 -10.78
N GLU A 149 0.69 -20.69 -10.38
CA GLU A 149 -0.39 -20.30 -11.30
C GLU A 149 -1.26 -19.21 -10.66
N VAL A 150 -1.98 -18.49 -11.51
CA VAL A 150 -2.86 -17.40 -11.05
C VAL A 150 -4.19 -17.99 -10.59
N VAL A 151 -4.48 -17.83 -9.30
CA VAL A 151 -5.77 -18.18 -8.73
C VAL A 151 -6.48 -16.89 -8.32
N CYS A 152 -7.54 -16.55 -9.05
CA CYS A 152 -8.36 -15.39 -8.74
C CYS A 152 -9.49 -15.80 -7.81
N ARG A 153 -9.88 -14.90 -6.89
CA ARG A 153 -10.99 -15.17 -5.94
C ARG A 153 -12.35 -15.28 -6.64
N SER A 154 -12.49 -14.65 -7.81
CA SER A 154 -13.70 -14.82 -8.61
C SER A 154 -13.70 -16.21 -9.26
N PRO A 155 -14.87 -16.85 -9.42
CA PRO A 155 -14.97 -18.17 -10.06
C PRO A 155 -14.38 -18.20 -11.46
N SER A 156 -14.47 -17.09 -12.19
CA SER A 156 -13.85 -16.91 -13.50
C SER A 156 -13.70 -15.42 -13.78
N CYS A 157 -12.85 -15.08 -14.73
CA CYS A 157 -12.75 -13.69 -15.17
C CYS A 157 -14.07 -13.18 -15.77
N ASP A 158 -14.84 -14.06 -16.40
CA ASP A 158 -16.12 -13.68 -16.99
C ASP A 158 -17.16 -13.36 -15.91
N ALA A 159 -17.11 -14.02 -14.76
CA ALA A 159 -17.99 -13.77 -13.63
C ALA A 159 -17.54 -12.56 -12.79
N CYS A 160 -16.32 -12.07 -12.98
CA CYS A 160 -15.78 -10.97 -12.21
C CYS A 160 -16.28 -9.65 -12.74
N CYS A 161 -16.99 -8.86 -11.92
CA CYS A 161 -17.49 -7.53 -12.31
C CYS A 161 -16.37 -6.52 -12.55
N GLU A 162 -15.16 -6.81 -12.08
CA GLU A 162 -13.99 -5.95 -12.25
C GLU A 162 -13.10 -6.35 -13.43
N ARG A 163 -13.47 -7.40 -14.16
CA ARG A 163 -12.66 -7.90 -15.27
C ARG A 163 -12.20 -6.81 -16.25
N PRO A 164 -13.08 -5.91 -16.72
CA PRO A 164 -12.64 -4.85 -17.62
C PRO A 164 -11.57 -3.94 -17.01
N LEU A 165 -11.60 -3.77 -15.69
CA LEU A 165 -10.71 -2.87 -14.98
C LEU A 165 -9.36 -3.49 -14.63
N CYS A 166 -9.27 -4.83 -14.60
CA CYS A 166 -8.01 -5.53 -14.32
C CYS A 166 -6.95 -5.28 -15.39
N PHE A 167 -7.36 -5.08 -16.63
CA PHE A 167 -6.47 -4.97 -17.77
C PHE A 167 -6.54 -3.61 -18.47
N GLU A 168 -7.33 -2.69 -17.95
CA GLU A 168 -7.43 -1.34 -18.51
C GLU A 168 -6.19 -0.52 -18.16
N PRO A 169 -5.54 0.09 -19.18
CA PRO A 169 -4.52 1.12 -18.89
C PRO A 169 -5.21 2.36 -18.32
N SER A 170 -4.54 3.05 -17.44
CA SER A 170 -5.09 4.26 -16.80
C SER A 170 -4.83 5.48 -17.61
#